data_8476c23d91b888d71b2806db13dce293
#
_entry.id   8476c23d91b888d71b2806db13dce293
#
_cell.length_a   1.000
_cell.length_b   1.000
_cell.length_c   1.000
_cell.angle_alpha   90.00
_cell.angle_beta   90.00
_cell.angle_gamma   90.00
#
_symmetry.space_group_name_H-M   'P 1'
#
loop_
_entity.id
_entity.type
_entity.pdbx_description
1 polymer ?
#
loop_
_entity_poly.entity_id
_entity_poly.type
_entity_poly.pdbx_seq_one_letter_code
_entity_poly.pdbx_strand_id
1 'polypeptide(L)'
;MGLFDGKKGLIIGVANDRSLAWAIAKFAMDQGAVCGFSHLPDRPDDEKKKNRLRVSKCTDQYADKATILGPMDVQKDDDIRQIMEATAAKYGKIDFLVHAVAYAKLDDLKVDTIKTSRDGFNLAMEISAYSLIAVANAAQDVMNDKGSIVTLTYFGGEKAVPGYNVMGICKAALDSIVKYLAYDLGPRGIRVNAVSAGPARTLAGSAAGVDEMQRLYEKMAPLGRNITHDEVGRTGGFLLSDLSDGITGEILHLDGGYNIMGSPGRLLDEAKAMGAK
;
A
#
# COMPACT_ATOMS: atom_id res chain seq x y z
N MET A 1 -24.44 -2.19 13.07
CA MET A 1 -23.46 -1.11 13.20
C MET A 1 -22.17 -1.64 12.61
N GLY A 2 -21.67 -1.00 11.58
CA GLY A 2 -20.44 -1.42 10.89
C GLY A 2 -19.21 -0.99 11.67
N LEU A 3 -18.07 -1.65 11.43
CA LEU A 3 -16.79 -1.39 12.12
C LEU A 3 -16.30 0.06 11.95
N PHE A 4 -16.71 0.72 10.86
CA PHE A 4 -16.31 2.07 10.50
C PHE A 4 -17.49 3.07 10.42
N ASP A 5 -18.62 2.77 11.08
CA ASP A 5 -19.75 3.70 11.10
C ASP A 5 -19.33 5.07 11.64
N GLY A 6 -19.58 6.13 10.85
CA GLY A 6 -19.21 7.51 11.16
C GLY A 6 -17.73 7.86 10.98
N LYS A 7 -16.86 6.90 10.65
CA LYS A 7 -15.43 7.14 10.41
C LYS A 7 -15.20 7.70 9.00
N LYS A 8 -14.18 8.53 8.89
CA LYS A 8 -13.78 9.22 7.66
C LYS A 8 -12.33 8.89 7.33
N GLY A 9 -12.03 8.62 6.07
CA GLY A 9 -10.67 8.27 5.64
C GLY A 9 -10.19 8.98 4.39
N LEU A 10 -8.87 9.09 4.26
CA LEU A 10 -8.19 9.51 3.03
C LEU A 10 -7.44 8.32 2.44
N ILE A 11 -7.66 8.04 1.16
CA ILE A 11 -7.08 6.92 0.43
C ILE A 11 -6.17 7.44 -0.68
N ILE A 12 -4.90 7.08 -0.61
CA ILE A 12 -3.86 7.47 -1.56
C ILE A 12 -3.29 6.22 -2.22
N GLY A 13 -3.21 6.21 -3.56
CA GLY A 13 -2.60 5.12 -4.32
C GLY A 13 -3.59 4.17 -5.01
N VAL A 14 -4.87 4.56 -5.14
CA VAL A 14 -5.81 3.83 -6.00
C VAL A 14 -5.53 4.18 -7.47
N ALA A 15 -5.16 3.17 -8.26
CA ALA A 15 -4.96 3.30 -9.70
C ALA A 15 -6.10 2.64 -10.51
N ASN A 16 -6.75 1.62 -9.95
CA ASN A 16 -7.90 0.90 -10.50
C ASN A 16 -8.50 -0.05 -9.44
N ASP A 17 -9.48 -0.86 -9.85
CA ASP A 17 -10.18 -1.87 -9.04
C ASP A 17 -9.27 -2.99 -8.48
N ARG A 18 -8.09 -3.19 -9.06
CA ARG A 18 -7.08 -4.16 -8.59
C ARG A 18 -6.04 -3.56 -7.65
N SER A 19 -6.15 -2.30 -7.29
CA SER A 19 -5.25 -1.68 -6.32
C SER A 19 -5.53 -2.21 -4.91
N LEU A 20 -4.48 -2.55 -4.16
CA LEU A 20 -4.62 -2.99 -2.77
C LEU A 20 -5.23 -1.88 -1.89
N ALA A 21 -4.92 -0.61 -2.17
CA ALA A 21 -5.58 0.53 -1.54
C ALA A 21 -7.10 0.53 -1.77
N TRP A 22 -7.54 0.12 -2.98
CA TRP A 22 -8.97 0.00 -3.26
C TRP A 22 -9.63 -1.09 -2.43
N ALA A 23 -8.97 -2.24 -2.27
CA ALA A 23 -9.48 -3.33 -1.43
C ALA A 23 -9.68 -2.90 0.03
N ILE A 24 -8.72 -2.13 0.59
CA ILE A 24 -8.83 -1.58 1.95
C ILE A 24 -9.98 -0.56 2.02
N ALA A 25 -10.04 0.37 1.07
CA ALA A 25 -11.10 1.38 1.02
C ALA A 25 -12.49 0.75 0.87
N LYS A 26 -12.62 -0.24 -0.03
CA LYS A 26 -13.85 -1.00 -0.24
C LYS A 26 -14.32 -1.63 1.06
N PHE A 27 -13.45 -2.36 1.76
CA PHE A 27 -13.78 -2.96 3.04
C PHE A 27 -14.23 -1.91 4.06
N ALA A 28 -13.51 -0.80 4.19
CA ALA A 28 -13.88 0.26 5.13
C ALA A 28 -15.26 0.87 4.81
N MET A 29 -15.54 1.14 3.52
CA MET A 29 -16.83 1.68 3.07
C MET A 29 -17.98 0.67 3.22
N ASP A 30 -17.74 -0.62 2.98
CA ASP A 30 -18.70 -1.69 3.24
C ASP A 30 -19.06 -1.78 4.73
N GLN A 31 -18.13 -1.40 5.60
CA GLN A 31 -18.29 -1.34 7.07
C GLN A 31 -18.71 0.04 7.60
N GLY A 32 -19.12 0.97 6.74
CA GLY A 32 -19.75 2.23 7.14
C GLY A 32 -18.89 3.51 7.00
N ALA A 33 -17.61 3.40 6.62
CA ALA A 33 -16.77 4.58 6.40
C ALA A 33 -17.24 5.44 5.22
N VAL A 34 -16.83 6.72 5.25
CA VAL A 34 -16.79 7.58 4.06
C VAL A 34 -15.33 7.90 3.72
N CYS A 35 -14.97 7.87 2.44
CA CYS A 35 -13.59 7.96 1.99
C CYS A 35 -13.38 9.04 0.92
N GLY A 36 -12.31 9.83 1.10
CA GLY A 36 -11.76 10.71 0.09
C GLY A 36 -10.65 9.99 -0.68
N PHE A 37 -10.54 10.26 -1.98
CA PHE A 37 -9.57 9.62 -2.87
C PHE A 37 -8.75 10.66 -3.61
N SER A 38 -7.43 10.49 -3.66
CA SER A 38 -6.59 11.14 -4.65
C SER A 38 -6.36 10.24 -5.85
N HIS A 39 -5.94 10.80 -6.95
CA HIS A 39 -5.46 10.07 -8.13
C HIS A 39 -4.17 10.67 -8.66
N LEU A 40 -3.36 9.88 -9.36
CA LEU A 40 -2.18 10.43 -10.04
C LEU A 40 -2.65 11.47 -11.10
N PRO A 41 -1.98 12.63 -11.22
CA PRO A 41 -2.31 13.61 -12.23
C PRO A 41 -2.37 13.00 -13.63
N ASP A 42 -3.37 13.38 -14.40
CA ASP A 42 -3.45 13.03 -15.81
C ASP A 42 -2.41 13.83 -16.60
N ARG A 43 -1.83 13.23 -17.64
CA ARG A 43 -0.90 13.92 -18.50
C ARG A 43 -1.62 15.07 -19.23
N PRO A 44 -0.94 16.19 -19.53
CA PRO A 44 -1.56 17.32 -20.23
C PRO A 44 -2.17 16.96 -21.59
N ASP A 45 -1.60 15.94 -22.26
CA ASP A 45 -2.04 15.39 -23.55
C ASP A 45 -3.07 14.25 -23.43
N ASP A 46 -3.44 13.84 -22.23
CA ASP A 46 -4.44 12.81 -22.01
C ASP A 46 -5.86 13.39 -21.94
N GLU A 47 -6.46 13.63 -23.10
CA GLU A 47 -7.84 14.12 -23.22
C GLU A 47 -8.86 13.26 -22.46
N LYS A 48 -8.60 11.97 -22.31
CA LYS A 48 -9.48 11.00 -21.62
C LYS A 48 -9.34 11.01 -20.11
N LYS A 49 -8.37 11.74 -19.56
CA LYS A 49 -8.11 11.79 -18.11
C LYS A 49 -8.10 10.40 -17.49
N LYS A 50 -7.27 9.52 -18.02
CA LYS A 50 -7.27 8.07 -17.73
C LYS A 50 -7.07 7.74 -16.26
N ASN A 51 -6.21 8.49 -15.55
CA ASN A 51 -5.97 8.24 -14.13
C ASN A 51 -7.22 8.55 -13.32
N ARG A 52 -7.81 9.73 -13.50
CA ARG A 52 -9.08 10.10 -12.86
C ARG A 52 -10.19 9.13 -13.22
N LEU A 53 -10.35 8.79 -14.52
CA LEU A 53 -11.41 7.89 -14.99
C LEU A 53 -11.30 6.48 -14.36
N ARG A 54 -10.09 5.96 -14.12
CA ARG A 54 -9.91 4.66 -13.49
C ARG A 54 -10.35 4.69 -12.03
N VAL A 55 -10.06 5.77 -11.31
CA VAL A 55 -10.49 5.93 -9.92
C VAL A 55 -12.01 6.15 -9.86
N SER A 56 -12.61 6.96 -10.75
CA SER A 56 -14.05 7.16 -10.76
C SER A 56 -14.83 5.87 -11.00
N LYS A 57 -14.37 4.98 -11.88
CA LYS A 57 -14.98 3.66 -12.06
C LYS A 57 -15.05 2.82 -10.78
N CYS A 58 -14.12 3.02 -9.87
CA CYS A 58 -14.15 2.39 -8.55
C CYS A 58 -15.14 3.12 -7.64
N THR A 59 -15.02 4.45 -7.53
CA THR A 59 -15.78 5.27 -6.58
C THR A 59 -17.25 5.42 -6.95
N ASP A 60 -17.62 5.37 -8.23
CA ASP A 60 -19.02 5.49 -8.69
C ASP A 60 -19.94 4.40 -8.11
N GLN A 61 -19.37 3.25 -7.72
CA GLN A 61 -20.10 2.18 -7.05
C GLN A 61 -20.47 2.52 -5.59
N TYR A 62 -19.83 3.58 -5.04
CA TYR A 62 -19.95 4.04 -3.66
C TYR A 62 -20.25 5.54 -3.61
N ALA A 63 -21.14 6.04 -4.49
CA ALA A 63 -21.42 7.46 -4.67
C ALA A 63 -21.71 8.22 -3.36
N ASP A 64 -22.37 7.56 -2.40
CA ASP A 64 -22.70 8.16 -1.09
C ASP A 64 -21.54 8.17 -0.11
N LYS A 65 -20.49 7.35 -0.35
CA LYS A 65 -19.40 7.11 0.60
C LYS A 65 -18.03 7.48 0.04
N ALA A 66 -17.89 7.67 -1.27
CA ALA A 66 -16.63 7.94 -1.93
C ALA A 66 -16.63 9.31 -2.59
N THR A 67 -15.55 10.09 -2.42
CA THR A 67 -15.37 11.39 -3.06
C THR A 67 -13.97 11.48 -3.65
N ILE A 68 -13.83 11.80 -4.94
CA ILE A 68 -12.53 12.14 -5.53
C ILE A 68 -12.21 13.59 -5.15
N LEU A 69 -11.12 13.78 -4.41
CA LEU A 69 -10.69 15.08 -3.89
C LEU A 69 -9.84 15.85 -4.91
N GLY A 70 -9.02 15.15 -5.70
CA GLY A 70 -8.20 15.79 -6.72
C GLY A 70 -7.00 14.94 -7.15
N PRO A 71 -6.20 15.49 -8.09
CA PRO A 71 -4.92 14.91 -8.47
C PRO A 71 -3.87 15.13 -7.37
N MET A 72 -2.93 14.19 -7.23
CA MET A 72 -1.78 14.31 -6.33
C MET A 72 -0.58 13.53 -6.89
N ASP A 73 0.50 14.24 -7.10
CA ASP A 73 1.83 13.69 -7.28
C ASP A 73 2.58 13.80 -5.95
N VAL A 74 2.93 12.66 -5.35
CA VAL A 74 3.60 12.62 -4.03
C VAL A 74 5.02 13.22 -4.04
N GLN A 75 5.56 13.53 -5.20
CA GLN A 75 6.83 14.26 -5.36
C GLN A 75 6.67 15.79 -5.22
N LYS A 76 5.44 16.28 -5.09
CA LYS A 76 5.12 17.71 -5.02
C LYS A 76 4.41 18.05 -3.72
N ASP A 77 5.09 18.78 -2.86
CA ASP A 77 4.51 19.21 -1.58
C ASP A 77 3.24 20.03 -1.76
N ASP A 78 3.15 20.81 -2.85
CA ASP A 78 1.95 21.60 -3.18
C ASP A 78 0.74 20.71 -3.50
N ASP A 79 0.94 19.60 -4.24
CA ASP A 79 -0.14 18.66 -4.54
C ASP A 79 -0.61 17.96 -3.25
N ILE A 80 0.33 17.56 -2.38
CA ILE A 80 0.02 16.96 -1.07
C ILE A 80 -0.80 17.95 -0.23
N ARG A 81 -0.35 19.21 -0.14
CA ARG A 81 -1.06 20.26 0.60
C ARG A 81 -2.48 20.46 0.07
N GLN A 82 -2.67 20.59 -1.25
CA GLN A 82 -3.97 20.75 -1.88
C GLN A 82 -4.94 19.60 -1.54
N ILE A 83 -4.46 18.36 -1.50
CA ILE A 83 -5.28 17.22 -1.10
C ILE A 83 -5.66 17.29 0.39
N MET A 84 -4.76 17.73 1.27
CA MET A 84 -5.09 17.93 2.70
C MET A 84 -6.11 19.06 2.89
N GLU A 85 -5.98 20.18 2.15
CA GLU A 85 -6.96 21.27 2.16
C GLU A 85 -8.34 20.79 1.66
N ALA A 86 -8.38 20.04 0.56
CA ALA A 86 -9.62 19.45 0.04
C ALA A 86 -10.23 18.44 1.03
N THR A 87 -9.39 17.67 1.72
CA THR A 87 -9.81 16.73 2.78
C THR A 87 -10.45 17.50 3.95
N ALA A 88 -9.80 18.56 4.43
CA ALA A 88 -10.31 19.42 5.50
C ALA A 88 -11.63 20.08 5.11
N ALA A 89 -11.71 20.62 3.88
CA ALA A 89 -12.94 21.25 3.38
C ALA A 89 -14.12 20.27 3.30
N LYS A 90 -13.86 19.01 2.90
CA LYS A 90 -14.90 17.98 2.74
C LYS A 90 -15.32 17.33 4.06
N TYR A 91 -14.36 17.02 4.94
CA TYR A 91 -14.56 16.14 6.09
C TYR A 91 -14.31 16.82 7.44
N GLY A 92 -13.66 17.99 7.46
CA GLY A 92 -13.09 18.59 8.65
C GLY A 92 -11.84 17.81 9.06
N LYS A 93 -12.04 16.74 9.80
CA LYS A 93 -10.96 15.81 10.19
C LYS A 93 -11.27 14.39 9.74
N ILE A 94 -10.22 13.58 9.60
CA ILE A 94 -10.31 12.16 9.23
C ILE A 94 -9.81 11.28 10.38
N ASP A 95 -10.30 10.04 10.41
CA ASP A 95 -9.94 9.03 11.40
C ASP A 95 -8.82 8.11 10.90
N PHE A 96 -8.69 7.96 9.59
CA PHE A 96 -7.66 7.08 9.04
C PHE A 96 -7.12 7.56 7.68
N LEU A 97 -5.91 7.11 7.39
CA LEU A 97 -5.18 7.36 6.16
C LEU A 97 -4.63 6.03 5.60
N VAL A 98 -4.85 5.77 4.32
CA VAL A 98 -4.19 4.70 3.57
C VAL A 98 -3.20 5.30 2.60
N HIS A 99 -1.92 4.95 2.75
CA HIS A 99 -0.84 5.30 1.86
C HIS A 99 -0.36 4.06 1.11
N ALA A 100 -0.61 3.99 -0.19
CA ALA A 100 -0.28 2.83 -1.01
C ALA A 100 0.37 3.24 -2.33
N VAL A 101 1.46 3.99 -2.22
CA VAL A 101 2.21 4.52 -3.36
C VAL A 101 3.55 3.82 -3.46
N ALA A 102 3.90 3.37 -4.67
CA ALA A 102 5.21 2.83 -4.98
C ALA A 102 5.49 2.95 -6.48
N TYR A 103 6.73 3.30 -6.81
CA TYR A 103 7.20 3.36 -8.19
C TYR A 103 8.71 3.16 -8.26
N ALA A 104 9.16 2.44 -9.28
CA ALA A 104 10.54 2.41 -9.74
C ALA A 104 10.57 2.32 -11.27
N LYS A 105 11.62 2.83 -11.89
CA LYS A 105 11.84 2.65 -13.32
C LYS A 105 12.04 1.17 -13.64
N LEU A 106 11.41 0.67 -14.70
CA LEU A 106 11.52 -0.73 -15.08
C LEU A 106 12.96 -1.16 -15.40
N ASP A 107 13.77 -0.25 -15.92
CA ASP A 107 15.17 -0.52 -16.22
C ASP A 107 15.98 -0.76 -14.95
N ASP A 108 15.67 -0.08 -13.85
CA ASP A 108 16.31 -0.30 -12.54
C ASP A 108 15.75 -1.50 -11.78
N LEU A 109 14.54 -1.97 -12.11
CA LEU A 109 13.99 -3.23 -11.57
C LEU A 109 14.55 -4.48 -12.25
N LYS A 110 14.88 -4.39 -13.53
CA LYS A 110 15.34 -5.54 -14.35
C LYS A 110 16.83 -5.84 -14.26
N VAL A 111 17.61 -4.96 -13.65
CA VAL A 111 19.05 -5.13 -13.47
C VAL A 111 19.40 -5.59 -12.07
N ASP A 112 20.58 -6.19 -11.89
CA ASP A 112 21.12 -6.49 -10.58
C ASP A 112 21.22 -5.19 -9.75
N THR A 113 20.98 -5.28 -8.45
CA THR A 113 21.00 -4.11 -7.54
C THR A 113 22.28 -3.28 -7.66
N ILE A 114 23.43 -3.94 -7.90
CA ILE A 114 24.72 -3.26 -8.09
C ILE A 114 24.74 -2.35 -9.33
N LYS A 115 23.83 -2.52 -10.28
CA LYS A 115 23.71 -1.73 -11.51
C LYS A 115 22.61 -0.68 -11.44
N THR A 116 21.91 -0.55 -10.32
CA THR A 116 20.85 0.45 -10.15
C THR A 116 21.40 1.85 -10.40
N SER A 117 20.73 2.62 -11.24
CA SER A 117 21.15 3.99 -11.53
C SER A 117 20.89 4.91 -10.32
N ARG A 118 21.75 5.94 -10.14
CA ARG A 118 21.58 6.92 -9.07
C ARG A 118 20.23 7.62 -9.15
N ASP A 119 19.82 8.05 -10.35
CA ASP A 119 18.56 8.75 -10.56
C ASP A 119 17.35 7.84 -10.34
N GLY A 120 17.45 6.57 -10.77
CA GLY A 120 16.41 5.59 -10.53
C GLY A 120 16.27 5.24 -9.05
N PHE A 121 17.39 5.11 -8.33
CA PHE A 121 17.40 4.92 -6.88
C PHE A 121 16.73 6.09 -6.15
N ASN A 122 17.15 7.32 -6.44
CA ASN A 122 16.58 8.52 -5.81
C ASN A 122 15.07 8.62 -6.06
N LEU A 123 14.65 8.44 -7.33
CA LEU A 123 13.24 8.48 -7.70
C LEU A 123 12.42 7.40 -6.98
N ALA A 124 12.94 6.16 -6.92
CA ALA A 124 12.26 5.06 -6.24
C ALA A 124 12.11 5.31 -4.74
N MET A 125 13.17 5.79 -4.09
CA MET A 125 13.18 6.13 -2.66
C MET A 125 12.23 7.29 -2.34
N GLU A 126 12.24 8.34 -3.14
CA GLU A 126 11.36 9.50 -2.98
C GLU A 126 9.89 9.09 -3.04
N ILE A 127 9.49 8.36 -4.09
CA ILE A 127 8.10 7.98 -4.29
C ILE A 127 7.66 6.84 -3.37
N SER A 128 8.53 5.84 -3.13
CA SER A 128 8.10 4.59 -2.49
C SER A 128 8.39 4.52 -0.98
N ALA A 129 9.16 5.47 -0.45
CA ALA A 129 9.49 5.54 0.97
C ALA A 129 9.24 6.94 1.55
N TYR A 130 9.95 7.98 1.06
CA TYR A 130 9.84 9.33 1.62
C TYR A 130 8.42 9.90 1.54
N SER A 131 7.67 9.57 0.51
CA SER A 131 6.29 10.05 0.36
C SER A 131 5.39 9.74 1.56
N LEU A 132 5.64 8.65 2.31
CA LEU A 132 4.91 8.38 3.55
C LEU A 132 5.21 9.44 4.62
N ILE A 133 6.45 9.88 4.74
CA ILE A 133 6.83 10.96 5.68
C ILE A 133 6.13 12.26 5.28
N ALA A 134 6.24 12.66 4.01
CA ALA A 134 5.64 13.89 3.50
C ALA A 134 4.12 13.92 3.70
N VAL A 135 3.44 12.83 3.33
CA VAL A 135 1.99 12.70 3.49
C VAL A 135 1.58 12.66 4.96
N ALA A 136 2.28 11.91 5.82
CA ALA A 136 1.97 11.84 7.25
C ALA A 136 2.16 13.20 7.94
N ASN A 137 3.23 13.93 7.57
CA ASN A 137 3.47 15.28 8.06
C ASN A 137 2.32 16.23 7.68
N ALA A 138 1.91 16.24 6.43
CA ALA A 138 0.81 17.10 5.97
C ALA A 138 -0.57 16.67 6.54
N ALA A 139 -0.76 15.39 6.83
CA ALA A 139 -2.00 14.85 7.36
C ALA A 139 -2.22 15.19 8.84
N GLN A 140 -1.19 15.55 9.61
CA GLN A 140 -1.31 15.82 11.06
C GLN A 140 -2.43 16.80 11.39
N ASP A 141 -2.56 17.88 10.61
CA ASP A 141 -3.53 18.92 10.89
C ASP A 141 -4.98 18.52 10.55
N VAL A 142 -5.14 17.50 9.71
CA VAL A 142 -6.46 17.01 9.27
C VAL A 142 -6.84 15.66 9.89
N MET A 143 -5.97 15.04 10.69
CA MET A 143 -6.28 13.81 11.40
C MET A 143 -6.83 14.08 12.80
N ASN A 144 -7.83 13.28 13.20
CA ASN A 144 -8.26 13.16 14.60
C ASN A 144 -7.15 12.52 15.44
N ASP A 145 -7.12 12.86 16.73
CA ASP A 145 -6.37 12.06 17.70
C ASP A 145 -6.95 10.64 17.76
N LYS A 146 -6.13 9.67 18.08
CA LYS A 146 -6.43 8.22 17.99
C LYS A 146 -6.76 7.73 16.58
N GLY A 147 -6.28 8.45 15.56
CA GLY A 147 -6.37 8.02 14.17
C GLY A 147 -5.45 6.85 13.84
N SER A 148 -5.55 6.36 12.61
CA SER A 148 -4.69 5.27 12.13
C SER A 148 -4.19 5.52 10.72
N ILE A 149 -2.89 5.24 10.48
CA ILE A 149 -2.23 5.27 9.18
C ILE A 149 -1.81 3.85 8.82
N VAL A 150 -2.18 3.39 7.63
CA VAL A 150 -1.72 2.11 7.10
C VAL A 150 -1.03 2.31 5.76
N THR A 151 0.17 1.72 5.62
CA THR A 151 0.88 1.62 4.35
C THR A 151 1.01 0.16 3.89
N LEU A 152 1.46 -0.02 2.66
CA LEU A 152 1.66 -1.34 2.05
C LEU A 152 3.15 -1.57 1.80
N THR A 153 3.68 -2.63 2.39
CA THR A 153 5.04 -3.09 2.20
C THR A 153 5.08 -4.50 1.60
N TYR A 154 6.26 -5.07 1.53
CA TYR A 154 6.48 -6.42 1.01
C TYR A 154 7.71 -7.05 1.66
N PHE A 155 7.69 -8.35 1.82
CA PHE A 155 8.77 -9.17 2.40
C PHE A 155 10.17 -8.90 1.81
N GLY A 156 10.24 -8.39 0.57
CA GLY A 156 11.47 -7.92 -0.03
C GLY A 156 12.19 -6.78 0.72
N GLY A 157 11.54 -6.12 1.68
CA GLY A 157 12.17 -5.18 2.61
C GLY A 157 12.96 -5.86 3.72
N GLU A 158 12.63 -7.11 4.06
CA GLU A 158 13.24 -7.88 5.13
C GLU A 158 14.26 -8.90 4.61
N LYS A 159 14.01 -9.46 3.44
CA LYS A 159 14.83 -10.50 2.80
C LYS A 159 15.10 -10.15 1.35
N ALA A 160 16.24 -10.62 0.84
CA ALA A 160 16.53 -10.51 -0.58
C ALA A 160 15.56 -11.37 -1.38
N VAL A 161 14.76 -10.71 -2.22
CA VAL A 161 13.86 -11.35 -3.17
C VAL A 161 14.40 -11.06 -4.58
N PRO A 162 14.94 -12.07 -5.29
CA PRO A 162 15.46 -11.87 -6.63
C PRO A 162 14.42 -11.21 -7.55
N GLY A 163 14.85 -10.21 -8.31
CA GLY A 163 13.98 -9.44 -9.22
C GLY A 163 13.19 -8.31 -8.55
N TYR A 164 13.23 -8.17 -7.23
CA TYR A 164 12.62 -7.05 -6.53
C TYR A 164 13.59 -5.87 -6.32
N ASN A 165 14.88 -6.14 -6.29
CA ASN A 165 16.03 -5.22 -6.39
C ASN A 165 15.84 -3.88 -5.63
N VAL A 166 15.90 -2.73 -6.32
CA VAL A 166 15.76 -1.40 -5.71
C VAL A 166 14.49 -1.23 -4.88
N MET A 167 13.39 -1.89 -5.28
CA MET A 167 12.15 -1.83 -4.52
C MET A 167 12.24 -2.51 -3.15
N GLY A 168 13.07 -3.55 -3.01
CA GLY A 168 13.36 -4.16 -1.71
C GLY A 168 13.99 -3.16 -0.75
N ILE A 169 14.95 -2.37 -1.25
CA ILE A 169 15.59 -1.30 -0.47
C ILE A 169 14.56 -0.23 -0.07
N CYS A 170 13.68 0.17 -1.00
CA CYS A 170 12.61 1.12 -0.70
C CYS A 170 11.65 0.58 0.38
N LYS A 171 11.32 -0.72 0.33
CA LYS A 171 10.43 -1.34 1.33
C LYS A 171 11.11 -1.47 2.70
N ALA A 172 12.41 -1.75 2.77
CA ALA A 172 13.18 -1.72 4.02
C ALA A 172 13.16 -0.31 4.65
N ALA A 173 13.35 0.72 3.83
CA ALA A 173 13.25 2.11 4.29
C ALA A 173 11.82 2.44 4.77
N LEU A 174 10.79 2.02 4.02
CA LEU A 174 9.39 2.21 4.37
C LEU A 174 9.05 1.54 5.71
N ASP A 175 9.51 0.30 5.94
CA ASP A 175 9.30 -0.44 7.19
C ASP A 175 9.96 0.27 8.39
N SER A 176 11.12 0.88 8.17
CA SER A 176 11.75 1.73 9.18
C SER A 176 10.96 3.02 9.43
N ILE A 177 10.49 3.69 8.39
CA ILE A 177 9.67 4.91 8.47
C ILE A 177 8.40 4.65 9.29
N VAL A 178 7.72 3.51 9.10
CA VAL A 178 6.54 3.12 9.90
C VAL A 178 6.83 3.16 11.40
N LYS A 179 7.99 2.63 11.82
CA LYS A 179 8.39 2.58 13.23
C LYS A 179 8.65 3.98 13.80
N TYR A 180 9.36 4.83 13.06
CA TYR A 180 9.64 6.20 13.50
C TYR A 180 8.38 7.06 13.53
N LEU A 181 7.51 6.97 12.51
CA LEU A 181 6.24 7.69 12.52
C LEU A 181 5.29 7.20 13.62
N ALA A 182 5.31 5.91 13.95
CA ALA A 182 4.55 5.37 15.09
C ALA A 182 5.01 5.99 16.42
N TYR A 183 6.32 6.20 16.59
CA TYR A 183 6.87 6.89 17.75
C TYR A 183 6.48 8.37 17.78
N ASP A 184 6.66 9.08 16.66
CA ASP A 184 6.42 10.52 16.58
C ASP A 184 4.95 10.89 16.75
N LEU A 185 4.02 10.09 16.20
CA LEU A 185 2.58 10.33 16.24
C LEU A 185 1.88 9.68 17.45
N GLY A 186 2.59 8.80 18.15
CA GLY A 186 2.10 8.09 19.35
C GLY A 186 1.56 8.99 20.46
N PRO A 187 2.17 10.16 20.79
CA PRO A 187 1.62 11.08 21.80
C PRO A 187 0.20 11.59 21.49
N ARG A 188 -0.20 11.60 20.22
CA ARG A 188 -1.58 11.91 19.79
C ARG A 188 -2.48 10.66 19.72
N GLY A 189 -1.95 9.48 20.05
CA GLY A 189 -2.65 8.21 19.89
C GLY A 189 -2.82 7.78 18.42
N ILE A 190 -2.16 8.44 17.47
CA ILE A 190 -2.20 8.06 16.05
C ILE A 190 -1.28 6.87 15.84
N ARG A 191 -1.86 5.76 15.37
CA ARG A 191 -1.14 4.51 15.08
C ARG A 191 -0.65 4.49 13.64
N VAL A 192 0.54 3.94 13.41
CA VAL A 192 1.12 3.79 12.07
C VAL A 192 1.59 2.37 11.90
N ASN A 193 1.02 1.63 10.94
CA ASN A 193 1.33 0.23 10.68
C ASN A 193 1.46 -0.04 9.18
N ALA A 194 2.04 -1.18 8.83
CA ALA A 194 2.13 -1.65 7.46
C ALA A 194 1.54 -3.06 7.31
N VAL A 195 0.95 -3.32 6.14
CA VAL A 195 0.63 -4.68 5.69
C VAL A 195 1.72 -5.13 4.73
N SER A 196 2.49 -6.15 5.11
CA SER A 196 3.44 -6.85 4.23
C SER A 196 2.68 -7.91 3.45
N ALA A 197 2.16 -7.50 2.30
CA ALA A 197 1.29 -8.32 1.47
C ALA A 197 2.10 -9.24 0.54
N GLY A 198 1.73 -10.52 0.43
CA GLY A 198 2.24 -11.42 -0.60
C GLY A 198 1.92 -10.92 -2.02
N PRO A 199 2.45 -11.55 -3.07
CA PRO A 199 2.26 -11.10 -4.44
C PRO A 199 0.78 -11.10 -4.84
N ALA A 200 0.27 -9.92 -5.20
CA ALA A 200 -1.09 -9.72 -5.68
C ALA A 200 -1.09 -9.10 -7.09
N ARG A 201 -2.07 -9.46 -7.91
CA ARG A 201 -2.22 -8.93 -9.28
C ARG A 201 -2.72 -7.49 -9.26
N THR A 202 -1.78 -6.55 -9.09
CA THR A 202 -2.02 -5.11 -9.25
C THR A 202 -1.54 -4.64 -10.62
N LEU A 203 -1.84 -3.39 -10.98
CA LEU A 203 -1.33 -2.79 -12.22
C LEU A 203 0.22 -2.76 -12.22
N ALA A 204 0.83 -2.34 -11.11
CA ALA A 204 2.28 -2.30 -10.96
C ALA A 204 2.89 -3.72 -10.89
N GLY A 205 2.27 -4.64 -10.14
CA GLY A 205 2.73 -6.02 -10.02
C GLY A 205 2.71 -6.78 -11.34
N SER A 206 1.67 -6.57 -12.17
CA SER A 206 1.59 -7.19 -13.49
C SER A 206 2.73 -6.75 -14.43
N ALA A 207 3.17 -5.49 -14.31
CA ALA A 207 4.33 -4.99 -15.07
C ALA A 207 5.67 -5.55 -14.54
N ALA A 208 5.73 -5.97 -13.28
CA ALA A 208 6.93 -6.49 -12.60
C ALA A 208 7.04 -8.03 -12.58
N GLY A 209 6.19 -8.77 -13.32
CA GLY A 209 6.27 -10.23 -13.39
C GLY A 209 5.63 -10.97 -12.21
N VAL A 210 4.58 -10.41 -11.62
CA VAL A 210 3.88 -10.96 -10.43
C VAL A 210 3.38 -12.40 -10.62
N ASP A 211 3.07 -12.82 -11.86
CA ASP A 211 2.53 -14.17 -12.13
C ASP A 211 3.52 -15.28 -11.80
N GLU A 212 4.81 -15.09 -12.06
CA GLU A 212 5.86 -16.04 -11.69
C GLU A 212 6.03 -16.11 -10.17
N MET A 213 6.05 -14.95 -9.51
CA MET A 213 6.10 -14.89 -8.06
C MET A 213 4.90 -15.61 -7.42
N GLN A 214 3.69 -15.43 -7.95
CA GLN A 214 2.49 -16.10 -7.45
C GLN A 214 2.59 -17.64 -7.54
N ARG A 215 3.14 -18.17 -8.63
CA ARG A 215 3.36 -19.62 -8.78
C ARG A 215 4.33 -20.17 -7.74
N LEU A 216 5.39 -19.42 -7.43
CA LEU A 216 6.35 -19.81 -6.38
C LEU A 216 5.70 -19.76 -4.99
N TYR A 217 4.94 -18.71 -4.69
CA TYR A 217 4.26 -18.57 -3.42
C TYR A 217 3.25 -19.71 -3.16
N GLU A 218 2.47 -20.10 -4.16
CA GLU A 218 1.55 -21.25 -4.04
C GLU A 218 2.25 -22.55 -3.62
N LYS A 219 3.51 -22.73 -4.03
CA LYS A 219 4.29 -23.92 -3.71
C LYS A 219 5.06 -23.79 -2.40
N MET A 220 5.42 -22.58 -1.99
CA MET A 220 6.28 -22.34 -0.82
C MET A 220 5.50 -21.93 0.42
N ALA A 221 4.44 -21.14 0.27
CA ALA A 221 3.67 -20.68 1.42
C ALA A 221 2.96 -21.83 2.15
N PRO A 222 2.95 -21.85 3.49
CA PRO A 222 2.26 -22.85 4.29
C PRO A 222 0.81 -23.08 3.92
N LEU A 223 0.05 -22.00 3.61
CA LEU A 223 -1.34 -22.13 3.19
C LEU A 223 -1.52 -22.70 1.78
N GLY A 224 -0.45 -22.85 0.99
CA GLY A 224 -0.49 -23.45 -0.35
C GLY A 224 -1.28 -22.64 -1.38
N ARG A 225 -1.43 -21.33 -1.17
CA ARG A 225 -2.16 -20.44 -2.05
C ARG A 225 -1.66 -19.00 -1.91
N ASN A 226 -1.94 -18.20 -2.92
CA ASN A 226 -1.76 -16.74 -2.84
C ASN A 226 -2.86 -16.08 -1.99
N ILE A 227 -2.57 -14.88 -1.55
CA ILE A 227 -3.54 -14.00 -0.89
C ILE A 227 -4.54 -13.42 -1.90
N THR A 228 -5.67 -12.99 -1.40
CA THR A 228 -6.71 -12.30 -2.16
C THR A 228 -6.76 -10.80 -1.84
N HIS A 229 -7.33 -9.99 -2.73
CA HIS A 229 -7.57 -8.57 -2.46
C HIS A 229 -8.49 -8.37 -1.24
N ASP A 230 -9.49 -9.22 -1.06
CA ASP A 230 -10.39 -9.15 0.10
C ASP A 230 -9.67 -9.41 1.41
N GLU A 231 -8.67 -10.29 1.43
CA GLU A 231 -7.82 -10.51 2.61
C GLU A 231 -6.99 -9.26 2.92
N VAL A 232 -6.45 -8.59 1.90
CA VAL A 232 -5.76 -7.30 2.09
C VAL A 232 -6.72 -6.24 2.63
N GLY A 233 -7.94 -6.19 2.10
CA GLY A 233 -9.00 -5.30 2.57
C GLY A 233 -9.31 -5.49 4.05
N ARG A 234 -9.53 -6.74 4.48
CA ARG A 234 -9.80 -7.08 5.89
C ARG A 234 -8.60 -6.81 6.81
N THR A 235 -7.39 -7.14 6.37
CA THR A 235 -6.18 -6.94 7.18
C THR A 235 -5.86 -5.45 7.34
N GLY A 236 -5.92 -4.68 6.26
CA GLY A 236 -5.76 -3.23 6.32
C GLY A 236 -6.88 -2.58 7.14
N GLY A 237 -8.12 -3.04 6.95
CA GLY A 237 -9.25 -2.59 7.75
C GLY A 237 -9.10 -2.90 9.25
N PHE A 238 -8.59 -4.08 9.60
CA PHE A 238 -8.27 -4.41 11.00
C PHE A 238 -7.27 -3.40 11.59
N LEU A 239 -6.17 -3.13 10.89
CA LEU A 239 -5.16 -2.16 11.36
C LEU A 239 -5.65 -0.71 11.40
N LEU A 240 -6.64 -0.35 10.59
CA LEU A 240 -7.28 0.97 10.61
C LEU A 240 -8.34 1.11 11.71
N SER A 241 -8.91 0.00 12.16
CA SER A 241 -10.03 -0.02 13.12
C SER A 241 -9.58 0.04 14.57
N ASP A 242 -10.53 0.29 15.47
CA ASP A 242 -10.34 0.29 16.91
C ASP A 242 -10.02 -1.13 17.47
N LEU A 243 -10.18 -2.19 16.66
CA LEU A 243 -9.78 -3.57 17.03
C LEU A 243 -8.27 -3.73 17.20
N SER A 244 -7.49 -2.80 16.67
CA SER A 244 -6.03 -2.81 16.76
C SER A 244 -5.45 -1.64 17.58
N ASP A 245 -6.20 -1.11 18.54
CA ASP A 245 -5.83 0.07 19.33
C ASP A 245 -4.47 -0.06 20.03
N GLY A 246 -4.07 -1.25 20.40
CA GLY A 246 -2.77 -1.54 21.04
C GLY A 246 -1.64 -1.80 20.04
N ILE A 247 -1.87 -1.66 18.72
CA ILE A 247 -0.89 -2.04 17.66
C ILE A 247 -0.42 -0.78 16.93
N THR A 248 0.87 -0.46 17.05
CA THR A 248 1.53 0.61 16.29
C THR A 248 2.99 0.25 16.01
N GLY A 249 3.53 0.68 14.87
CA GLY A 249 4.88 0.34 14.42
C GLY A 249 5.03 -1.08 13.88
N GLU A 250 3.93 -1.79 13.67
CA GLU A 250 3.90 -3.18 13.24
C GLU A 250 3.97 -3.33 11.73
N ILE A 251 4.70 -4.35 11.29
CA ILE A 251 4.74 -4.82 9.89
C ILE A 251 4.03 -6.16 9.85
N LEU A 252 2.72 -6.14 9.62
CA LEU A 252 1.88 -7.33 9.67
C LEU A 252 1.96 -8.12 8.36
N HIS A 253 2.47 -9.34 8.43
CA HIS A 253 2.57 -10.22 7.27
C HIS A 253 1.21 -10.81 6.88
N LEU A 254 0.86 -10.62 5.62
CA LEU A 254 -0.29 -11.22 4.95
C LEU A 254 0.22 -11.91 3.67
N ASP A 255 0.78 -13.10 3.79
CA ASP A 255 1.50 -13.78 2.72
C ASP A 255 1.31 -15.31 2.70
N GLY A 256 0.28 -15.79 3.38
CA GLY A 256 0.02 -17.22 3.50
C GLY A 256 1.05 -17.97 4.35
N GLY A 257 1.86 -17.24 5.13
CA GLY A 257 2.95 -17.76 5.95
C GLY A 257 4.28 -17.91 5.21
N TYR A 258 4.41 -17.33 4.02
CA TYR A 258 5.65 -17.40 3.26
C TYR A 258 6.86 -16.86 4.04
N ASN A 259 6.69 -15.80 4.81
CA ASN A 259 7.74 -15.13 5.57
C ASN A 259 8.43 -16.04 6.62
N ILE A 260 7.75 -17.09 7.12
CA ILE A 260 8.31 -17.99 8.11
C ILE A 260 9.16 -19.11 7.50
N MET A 261 9.15 -19.23 6.17
CA MET A 261 9.81 -20.34 5.47
C MET A 261 11.32 -20.13 5.40
N GLY A 262 12.08 -21.09 5.91
CA GLY A 262 13.55 -21.16 5.81
C GLY A 262 14.05 -22.10 4.71
N SER A 263 13.13 -22.68 3.91
CA SER A 263 13.45 -23.62 2.84
C SER A 263 12.46 -23.49 1.68
N PRO A 264 12.74 -24.09 0.51
CA PRO A 264 11.81 -24.06 -0.64
C PRO A 264 10.47 -24.79 -0.43
N GLY A 265 10.22 -25.35 0.75
CA GLY A 265 8.95 -25.98 1.08
C GLY A 265 8.60 -27.14 0.14
N ARG A 266 7.37 -27.18 -0.37
CA ARG A 266 6.85 -28.24 -1.26
C ARG A 266 7.60 -28.38 -2.58
N LEU A 267 8.36 -27.36 -3.00
CA LEU A 267 9.24 -27.48 -4.18
C LEU A 267 10.30 -28.59 -4.00
N LEU A 268 10.74 -28.88 -2.77
CA LEU A 268 11.65 -30.00 -2.50
C LEU A 268 10.99 -31.35 -2.77
N ASP A 269 9.71 -31.49 -2.48
CA ASP A 269 8.97 -32.73 -2.70
C ASP A 269 8.75 -32.96 -4.20
N GLU A 270 8.45 -31.90 -4.96
CA GLU A 270 8.37 -31.95 -6.42
C GLU A 270 9.72 -32.32 -7.05
N ALA A 271 10.83 -31.73 -6.60
CA ALA A 271 12.16 -32.03 -7.09
C ALA A 271 12.53 -33.50 -6.83
N LYS A 272 12.22 -34.04 -5.64
CA LYS A 272 12.41 -35.45 -5.31
C LYS A 272 11.57 -36.38 -6.19
N ALA A 273 10.30 -36.02 -6.43
CA ALA A 273 9.39 -36.78 -7.30
C ALA A 273 9.87 -36.84 -8.75
N MET A 274 10.58 -35.80 -9.21
CA MET A 274 11.21 -35.74 -10.55
C MET A 274 12.59 -36.40 -10.62
N GLY A 275 13.05 -37.05 -9.54
CA GLY A 275 14.34 -37.76 -9.51
C GLY A 275 15.57 -36.86 -9.32
N ALA A 276 15.41 -35.63 -8.93
CA ALA A 276 16.54 -34.79 -8.52
C ALA A 276 17.15 -35.35 -7.22
N LYS A 277 18.44 -35.69 -7.31
CA LYS A 277 19.23 -36.14 -6.15
C LYS A 277 19.79 -34.97 -5.36
#